data_6a76996abeb32f36f7ebf43e062d0559
#
_entry.id   6a76996abeb32f36f7ebf43e062d0559
#
_cell.length_a   1.000
_cell.length_b   1.000
_cell.length_c   1.000
_cell.angle_alpha   90.00
_cell.angle_beta   90.00
_cell.angle_gamma   90.00
#
_symmetry.space_group_name_H-M   'P 1'
#
loop_
_entity.id
_entity.type
_entity.pdbx_description
1 polymer ?
#
loop_
_entity_poly.entity_id
_entity_poly.type
_entity_poly.pdbx_seq_one_letter_code
_entity_poly.pdbx_strand_id
1 'polypeptide(L)'
;MIIVCPACSAKNRVPEDKLTAHPTCGQCHQALIPLAPIDLNEQNFSQFIQHSDLPILIDLWAEWCGPCKMMAPHFAQVATQYPQVIFAKINTEENPRLSNAFNVRSIPTLVLMNKTTEIARISGALRSTELKQWLDQHLTSNP
;
A
#
# COMPACT_ATOMS: atom_id res chain seq x y z
N MET A 1 7.43 -3.47 16.05
CA MET A 1 7.69 -2.91 14.70
C MET A 1 7.23 -1.45 14.63
N ILE A 2 7.76 -0.72 13.68
CA ILE A 2 7.39 0.67 13.48
C ILE A 2 6.35 0.75 12.37
N ILE A 3 5.27 1.50 12.64
CA ILE A 3 4.23 1.78 11.65
C ILE A 3 4.05 3.30 11.57
N VAL A 4 4.15 3.83 10.36
CA VAL A 4 3.95 5.25 10.11
C VAL A 4 2.46 5.53 10.01
N CYS A 5 1.99 6.56 10.72
CA CYS A 5 0.57 6.92 10.70
C CYS A 5 0.17 7.44 9.32
N PRO A 6 -0.88 6.88 8.70
CA PRO A 6 -1.32 7.36 7.39
C PRO A 6 -1.92 8.77 7.43
N ALA A 7 -2.32 9.24 8.61
CA ALA A 7 -2.94 10.57 8.75
C ALA A 7 -1.93 11.66 9.05
N CYS A 8 -0.93 11.41 9.94
CA CYS A 8 -0.03 12.48 10.37
C CYS A 8 1.47 12.16 10.17
N SER A 9 1.80 11.01 9.63
CA SER A 9 3.17 10.54 9.36
C SER A 9 4.03 10.32 10.61
N ALA A 10 3.46 10.30 11.79
CA ALA A 10 4.18 9.98 13.02
C ALA A 10 4.58 8.52 13.04
N LYS A 11 5.77 8.23 13.56
CA LYS A 11 6.22 6.86 13.75
C LYS A 11 5.62 6.30 15.04
N ASN A 12 5.09 5.09 14.95
CA ASN A 12 4.48 4.41 16.09
C ASN A 12 5.11 3.04 16.27
N ARG A 13 5.40 2.68 17.51
CA ARG A 13 5.87 1.34 17.83
C ARG A 13 4.66 0.46 18.17
N VAL A 14 4.46 -0.59 17.40
CA VAL A 14 3.33 -1.51 17.57
C VAL A 14 3.87 -2.92 17.70
N PRO A 15 3.59 -3.63 18.80
CA PRO A 15 3.96 -5.05 18.90
C PRO A 15 3.28 -5.86 17.79
N GLU A 16 3.99 -6.86 17.31
CA GLU A 16 3.50 -7.68 16.20
C GLU A 16 2.15 -8.35 16.51
N ASP A 17 1.97 -8.78 17.77
CA ASP A 17 0.73 -9.41 18.20
C ASP A 17 -0.43 -8.43 18.40
N LYS A 18 -0.19 -7.13 18.22
CA LYS A 18 -1.22 -6.09 18.35
C LYS A 18 -1.70 -5.54 17.00
N LEU A 19 -1.22 -6.08 15.88
CA LEU A 19 -1.62 -5.59 14.56
C LEU A 19 -3.12 -5.72 14.33
N THR A 20 -3.75 -6.77 14.84
CA THR A 20 -5.19 -7.00 14.70
C THR A 20 -6.02 -6.38 15.81
N ALA A 21 -5.39 -5.68 16.73
CA ALA A 21 -6.09 -5.05 17.87
C ALA A 21 -6.50 -3.61 17.59
N HIS A 22 -6.56 -3.22 16.31
CA HIS A 22 -6.94 -1.88 15.84
C HIS A 22 -6.09 -0.78 16.50
N PRO A 23 -4.74 -0.83 16.31
CA PRO A 23 -3.86 0.16 16.95
C PRO A 23 -4.13 1.56 16.38
N THR A 24 -3.99 2.55 17.25
CA THR A 24 -4.18 3.96 16.90
C THR A 24 -2.89 4.74 17.10
N CYS A 25 -2.77 5.84 16.38
CA CYS A 25 -1.60 6.71 16.46
C CYS A 25 -1.53 7.40 17.83
N GLY A 26 -0.34 7.36 18.46
CA GLY A 26 -0.12 8.02 19.73
C GLY A 26 -0.23 9.53 19.68
N GLN A 27 -0.11 10.13 18.49
CA GLN A 27 -0.20 11.59 18.33
C GLN A 27 -1.59 12.05 17.90
N CYS A 28 -2.13 11.50 16.78
CA CYS A 28 -3.38 12.00 16.23
C CYS A 28 -4.58 11.09 16.50
N HIS A 29 -4.36 9.93 17.08
CA HIS A 29 -5.39 8.94 17.48
C HIS A 29 -6.17 8.32 16.32
N GLN A 30 -5.73 8.52 15.08
CA GLN A 30 -6.31 7.86 13.93
C GLN A 30 -5.81 6.42 13.82
N ALA A 31 -6.56 5.58 13.11
CA ALA A 31 -6.17 4.18 12.91
C ALA A 31 -4.82 4.09 12.18
N LEU A 32 -3.93 3.23 12.68
CA LEU A 32 -2.64 2.97 12.05
C LEU A 32 -2.77 1.96 10.91
N ILE A 33 -3.71 1.03 11.04
CA ILE A 33 -4.00 0.01 10.02
C ILE A 33 -5.49 0.12 9.73
N PRO A 34 -5.87 0.99 8.79
CA PRO A 34 -7.30 1.27 8.55
C PRO A 34 -8.04 0.14 7.84
N LEU A 35 -7.34 -0.92 7.36
CA LEU A 35 -7.90 -2.02 6.58
C LEU A 35 -8.61 -1.49 5.33
N ALA A 36 -8.05 -0.43 4.76
CA ALA A 36 -8.53 0.24 3.57
C ALA A 36 -7.34 0.90 2.89
N PRO A 37 -7.40 1.14 1.58
CA PRO A 37 -6.29 1.81 0.90
C PRO A 37 -6.07 3.23 1.44
N ILE A 38 -4.80 3.59 1.57
CA ILE A 38 -4.40 4.95 1.94
C ILE A 38 -3.79 5.64 0.72
N ASP A 39 -3.83 6.96 0.69
CA ASP A 39 -3.25 7.71 -0.41
C ASP A 39 -1.82 8.13 -0.06
N LEU A 40 -0.88 7.78 -0.93
CA LEU A 40 0.49 8.25 -0.86
C LEU A 40 0.72 9.30 -1.94
N ASN A 41 1.52 10.29 -1.62
CA ASN A 41 1.84 11.41 -2.50
C ASN A 41 3.31 11.78 -2.36
N GLU A 42 3.74 12.81 -3.11
CA GLU A 42 5.14 13.22 -3.11
C GLU A 42 5.60 13.77 -1.75
N GLN A 43 4.67 14.20 -0.90
CA GLN A 43 5.01 14.72 0.43
C GLN A 43 5.17 13.63 1.48
N ASN A 44 4.35 12.56 1.45
CA ASN A 44 4.36 11.55 2.51
C ASN A 44 5.03 10.23 2.14
N PHE A 45 5.30 10.00 0.86
CA PHE A 45 5.81 8.72 0.38
C PHE A 45 7.11 8.31 1.05
N SER A 46 8.08 9.24 1.10
CA SER A 46 9.42 8.96 1.62
C SER A 46 9.37 8.49 3.07
N GLN A 47 8.61 9.19 3.90
CA GLN A 47 8.45 8.86 5.32
C GLN A 47 7.85 7.46 5.48
N PHE A 48 6.82 7.17 4.70
CA PHE A 48 6.14 5.88 4.76
C PHE A 48 7.06 4.73 4.35
N ILE A 49 7.73 4.86 3.21
CA ILE A 49 8.51 3.77 2.64
C ILE A 49 9.77 3.48 3.44
N GLN A 50 10.39 4.50 4.03
CA GLN A 50 11.64 4.34 4.75
C GLN A 50 11.44 3.79 6.16
N HIS A 51 10.32 4.11 6.79
CA HIS A 51 10.16 3.85 8.23
C HIS A 51 9.10 2.82 8.58
N SER A 52 8.21 2.46 7.66
CA SER A 52 7.22 1.41 7.94
C SER A 52 7.86 0.04 7.84
N ASP A 53 7.64 -0.79 8.87
CA ASP A 53 8.17 -2.15 8.88
C ASP A 53 7.29 -3.15 8.12
N LEU A 54 6.01 -2.81 7.92
CA LEU A 54 5.11 -3.66 7.15
C LEU A 54 5.35 -3.49 5.65
N PRO A 55 5.18 -4.57 4.86
CA PRO A 55 5.18 -4.42 3.40
C PRO A 55 4.06 -3.51 2.95
N ILE A 56 4.29 -2.82 1.84
CA ILE A 56 3.33 -1.88 1.27
C ILE A 56 3.00 -2.33 -0.15
N LEU A 57 1.71 -2.55 -0.42
CA LEU A 57 1.24 -2.85 -1.77
C LEU A 57 0.68 -1.56 -2.36
N ILE A 58 1.30 -1.09 -3.43
CA ILE A 58 1.00 0.19 -4.05
C ILE A 58 0.25 -0.02 -5.36
N ASP A 59 -0.91 0.63 -5.51
CA ASP A 59 -1.68 0.69 -6.74
C ASP A 59 -1.40 2.03 -7.42
N LEU A 60 -0.71 1.97 -8.56
CA LEU A 60 -0.44 3.15 -9.40
C LEU A 60 -1.57 3.26 -10.41
N TRP A 61 -2.33 4.36 -10.34
CA TRP A 61 -3.61 4.51 -11.04
C TRP A 61 -3.81 5.93 -11.55
N ALA A 62 -4.86 6.14 -12.33
CA ALA A 62 -5.29 7.49 -12.75
C ALA A 62 -6.81 7.53 -12.89
N GLU A 63 -7.38 8.72 -12.76
CA GLU A 63 -8.82 8.93 -12.77
C GLU A 63 -9.48 8.54 -14.10
N TRP A 64 -8.77 8.74 -15.22
CA TRP A 64 -9.26 8.43 -16.56
C TRP A 64 -9.18 6.95 -16.91
N CYS A 65 -8.55 6.15 -16.08
CA CYS A 65 -8.23 4.75 -16.38
C CYS A 65 -9.39 3.82 -15.99
N GLY A 66 -10.09 3.28 -17.00
CA GLY A 66 -11.19 2.35 -16.78
C GLY A 66 -10.81 1.08 -16.02
N PRO A 67 -9.74 0.37 -16.43
CA PRO A 67 -9.28 -0.82 -15.68
C PRO A 67 -8.90 -0.52 -14.24
N CYS A 68 -8.34 0.67 -13.97
CA CYS A 68 -8.03 1.11 -12.60
C CYS A 68 -9.29 1.19 -11.75
N LYS A 69 -10.34 1.78 -12.30
CA LYS A 69 -11.63 1.92 -11.60
C LYS A 69 -12.31 0.56 -11.38
N MET A 70 -12.14 -0.35 -12.33
CA MET A 70 -12.65 -1.71 -12.21
C MET A 70 -11.96 -2.46 -11.07
N MET A 71 -10.66 -2.27 -10.91
CA MET A 71 -9.90 -2.94 -9.86
C MET A 71 -10.12 -2.33 -8.48
N ALA A 72 -10.45 -1.05 -8.39
CA ALA A 72 -10.50 -0.33 -7.11
C ALA A 72 -11.33 -1.03 -6.02
N PRO A 73 -12.57 -1.52 -6.29
CA PRO A 73 -13.31 -2.23 -5.25
C PRO A 73 -12.68 -3.56 -4.84
N HIS A 74 -12.01 -4.25 -5.77
CA HIS A 74 -11.30 -5.49 -5.44
C HIS A 74 -10.09 -5.21 -4.55
N PHE A 75 -9.34 -4.17 -4.87
CA PHE A 75 -8.19 -3.75 -4.09
C PHE A 75 -8.60 -3.37 -2.66
N ALA A 76 -9.68 -2.59 -2.53
CA ALA A 76 -10.22 -2.20 -1.22
C ALA A 76 -10.72 -3.40 -0.42
N GLN A 77 -11.36 -4.35 -1.08
CA GLN A 77 -11.88 -5.56 -0.43
C GLN A 77 -10.74 -6.41 0.13
N VAL A 78 -9.69 -6.62 -0.65
CA VAL A 78 -8.55 -7.43 -0.21
C VAL A 78 -7.83 -6.76 0.96
N ALA A 79 -7.77 -5.42 0.99
CA ALA A 79 -7.15 -4.68 2.09
C ALA A 79 -7.77 -5.02 3.45
N THR A 80 -9.06 -5.34 3.50
CA THR A 80 -9.73 -5.70 4.75
C THR A 80 -9.26 -7.04 5.33
N GLN A 81 -8.57 -7.85 4.53
CA GLN A 81 -8.18 -9.21 4.91
C GLN A 81 -6.69 -9.35 5.21
N TYR A 82 -5.90 -8.28 5.02
CA TYR A 82 -4.45 -8.32 5.17
C TYR A 82 -3.95 -7.22 6.11
N PRO A 83 -4.18 -7.37 7.43
CA PRO A 83 -3.69 -6.37 8.39
C PRO A 83 -2.16 -6.28 8.45
N GLN A 84 -1.47 -7.30 7.93
CA GLN A 84 -0.01 -7.34 7.89
C GLN A 84 0.58 -6.62 6.66
N VAL A 85 -0.26 -6.07 5.79
CA VAL A 85 0.17 -5.36 4.58
C VAL A 85 -0.54 -4.01 4.53
N ILE A 86 0.22 -2.96 4.25
CA ILE A 86 -0.36 -1.62 4.03
C ILE A 86 -0.76 -1.53 2.56
N PHE A 87 -2.04 -1.25 2.29
CA PHE A 87 -2.55 -1.04 0.94
C PHE A 87 -2.54 0.46 0.67
N ALA A 88 -1.86 0.87 -0.40
CA ALA A 88 -1.68 2.28 -0.73
C ALA A 88 -1.98 2.54 -2.20
N LYS A 89 -2.38 3.77 -2.50
CA LYS A 89 -2.65 4.21 -3.86
C LYS A 89 -1.82 5.45 -4.17
N ILE A 90 -1.29 5.49 -5.38
CA ILE A 90 -0.59 6.68 -5.90
C ILE A 90 -1.27 7.08 -7.20
N ASN A 91 -1.85 8.28 -7.22
CA ASN A 91 -2.41 8.86 -8.44
C ASN A 91 -1.25 9.37 -9.29
N THR A 92 -1.04 8.76 -10.45
CA THR A 92 0.12 9.04 -11.31
C THR A 92 0.07 10.43 -11.93
N GLU A 93 -1.13 10.98 -12.14
CA GLU A 93 -1.30 12.32 -12.70
C GLU A 93 -0.96 13.40 -11.68
N GLU A 94 -1.34 13.18 -10.42
CA GLU A 94 -1.08 14.13 -9.34
C GLU A 94 0.33 14.02 -8.79
N ASN A 95 1.02 12.89 -9.04
CA ASN A 95 2.34 12.60 -8.48
C ASN A 95 3.30 12.16 -9.58
N PRO A 96 3.64 13.05 -10.53
CA PRO A 96 4.47 12.67 -11.68
C PRO A 96 5.89 12.24 -11.31
N ARG A 97 6.47 12.80 -10.23
CA ARG A 97 7.81 12.40 -9.79
C ARG A 97 7.83 10.97 -9.27
N LEU A 98 6.81 10.58 -8.50
CA LEU A 98 6.68 9.21 -8.03
C LEU A 98 6.42 8.26 -9.19
N SER A 99 5.56 8.65 -10.13
CA SER A 99 5.28 7.85 -11.31
C SER A 99 6.57 7.58 -12.10
N ASN A 100 7.38 8.59 -12.29
CA ASN A 100 8.67 8.45 -12.97
C ASN A 100 9.64 7.58 -12.18
N ALA A 101 9.69 7.76 -10.88
CA ALA A 101 10.59 6.98 -10.02
C ALA A 101 10.26 5.48 -10.06
N PHE A 102 8.99 5.13 -10.17
CA PHE A 102 8.55 3.75 -10.32
C PHE A 102 8.68 3.23 -11.75
N ASN A 103 8.99 4.11 -12.69
CA ASN A 103 9.12 3.75 -14.10
C ASN A 103 7.86 3.06 -14.62
N VAL A 104 6.69 3.64 -14.34
CA VAL A 104 5.40 3.07 -14.71
C VAL A 104 5.17 3.22 -16.20
N ARG A 105 4.87 2.11 -16.87
CA ARG A 105 4.63 2.10 -18.33
C ARG A 105 3.16 1.92 -18.67
N SER A 106 2.40 1.31 -17.77
CA SER A 106 0.97 1.07 -17.98
C SER A 106 0.28 1.09 -16.62
N ILE A 107 -1.00 1.38 -16.59
CA ILE A 107 -1.79 1.41 -15.36
C ILE A 107 -3.07 0.60 -15.54
N PRO A 108 -3.57 -0.05 -14.47
CA PRO A 108 -2.98 -0.07 -13.14
C PRO A 108 -1.72 -0.92 -13.09
N THR A 109 -0.79 -0.55 -12.24
CA THR A 109 0.37 -1.38 -11.90
C THR A 109 0.42 -1.51 -10.38
N LEU A 110 0.55 -2.74 -9.91
CA LEU A 110 0.72 -3.03 -8.50
C LEU A 110 2.19 -3.28 -8.23
N VAL A 111 2.72 -2.61 -7.20
CA VAL A 111 4.11 -2.76 -6.77
C VAL A 111 4.12 -3.13 -5.29
N LEU A 112 4.71 -4.27 -4.95
CA LEU A 112 4.87 -4.69 -3.57
C LEU A 112 6.26 -4.27 -3.11
N MET A 113 6.30 -3.47 -2.04
CA MET A 113 7.54 -2.94 -1.47
C MET A 113 7.77 -3.49 -0.08
N ASN A 114 9.03 -3.72 0.24
CA ASN A 114 9.47 -3.90 1.62
C ASN A 114 10.50 -2.83 1.90
N LYS A 115 10.09 -1.78 2.61
CA LYS A 115 10.86 -0.55 2.76
C LYS A 115 11.21 0.00 1.38
N THR A 116 12.47 0.27 1.09
CA THR A 116 12.89 0.83 -0.20
C THR A 116 13.11 -0.22 -1.29
N THR A 117 12.86 -1.50 -0.99
CA THR A 117 13.11 -2.59 -1.94
C THR A 117 11.81 -3.04 -2.60
N GLU A 118 11.79 -3.02 -3.92
CA GLU A 118 10.67 -3.57 -4.68
C GLU A 118 10.78 -5.09 -4.70
N ILE A 119 9.75 -5.78 -4.19
CA ILE A 119 9.71 -7.24 -4.13
C ILE A 119 9.18 -7.81 -5.44
N ALA A 120 8.09 -7.23 -5.94
CA ALA A 120 7.41 -7.72 -7.13
C ALA A 120 6.52 -6.63 -7.71
N ARG A 121 6.19 -6.76 -9.00
CA ARG A 121 5.19 -5.89 -9.64
C ARG A 121 4.40 -6.67 -10.68
N ILE A 122 3.19 -6.22 -10.92
CA ILE A 122 2.32 -6.78 -11.94
C ILE A 122 1.47 -5.67 -12.52
N SER A 123 1.31 -5.65 -13.83
CA SER A 123 0.49 -4.66 -14.55
C SER A 123 -0.82 -5.30 -15.00
N GLY A 124 -1.89 -4.50 -15.02
CA GLY A 124 -3.21 -4.93 -15.42
C GLY A 124 -4.15 -5.11 -14.24
N ALA A 125 -5.45 -5.02 -14.50
CA ALA A 125 -6.46 -5.12 -13.46
C ALA A 125 -6.61 -6.58 -13.00
N LEU A 126 -6.58 -6.78 -11.67
CA LEU A 126 -6.79 -8.08 -11.05
C LEU A 126 -8.10 -8.06 -10.26
N ARG A 127 -8.80 -9.19 -10.25
CA ARG A 127 -9.92 -9.39 -9.35
C ARG A 127 -9.42 -9.83 -7.99
N SER A 128 -10.32 -9.80 -6.99
CA SER A 128 -9.95 -10.11 -5.59
C SER A 128 -9.20 -11.43 -5.45
N THR A 129 -9.69 -12.49 -6.08
CA THR A 129 -9.10 -13.82 -5.99
C THR A 129 -7.67 -13.85 -6.57
N GLU A 130 -7.50 -13.24 -7.75
CA GLU A 130 -6.20 -13.17 -8.42
C GLU A 130 -5.21 -12.33 -7.61
N LEU A 131 -5.70 -11.22 -7.04
CA LEU A 131 -4.88 -10.34 -6.24
C LEU A 131 -4.38 -11.04 -4.98
N LYS A 132 -5.26 -11.78 -4.29
CA LYS A 132 -4.87 -12.55 -3.11
C LYS A 132 -3.82 -13.61 -3.44
N GLN A 133 -4.03 -14.34 -4.53
CA GLN A 133 -3.09 -15.38 -4.96
C GLN A 133 -1.71 -14.79 -5.24
N TRP A 134 -1.68 -13.69 -5.99
CA TRP A 134 -0.43 -13.01 -6.31
C TRP A 134 0.27 -12.49 -5.05
N LEU A 135 -0.49 -11.88 -4.15
CA LEU A 135 0.04 -11.31 -2.91
C LEU A 135 0.60 -12.42 -2.01
N ASP A 136 -0.17 -13.48 -1.80
CA ASP A 136 0.25 -14.61 -0.96
C ASP A 136 1.52 -15.26 -1.49
N GLN A 137 1.64 -15.40 -2.80
CA GLN A 137 2.82 -15.97 -3.44
C GLN A 137 4.08 -15.17 -3.10
N HIS A 138 3.99 -13.85 -3.12
CA HIS A 138 5.16 -12.99 -2.90
C HIS A 138 5.42 -12.71 -1.42
N LEU A 139 4.42 -12.76 -0.58
CA LEU A 139 4.62 -12.62 0.87
C LEU A 139 5.31 -13.84 1.46
N THR A 140 4.95 -15.04 1.02
CA THR A 140 5.55 -16.28 1.55
C THR A 140 6.95 -16.53 1.03
N SER A 141 7.29 -16.02 -0.16
CA SER A 141 8.61 -16.21 -0.75
C SER A 141 9.65 -15.22 -0.25
N ASN A 142 9.25 -14.29 0.63
CA ASN A 142 10.13 -13.25 1.17
C ASN A 142 10.16 -13.40 2.70
N PRO A 143 11.08 -14.23 3.24
CA PRO A 143 11.19 -14.47 4.68
C PRO A 143 11.62 -13.23 5.48
#